data_f8a9236717af17ce2a56b9dcd70edb0b
#
_entry.id   f8a9236717af17ce2a56b9dcd70edb0b
#
_cell.length_a   1.000
_cell.length_b   1.000
_cell.length_c   1.000
_cell.angle_alpha   90.00
_cell.angle_beta   90.00
_cell.angle_gamma   90.00
#
_symmetry.space_group_name_H-M   'P 1'
#
loop_
_entity.id
_entity.type
_entity.pdbx_description
1 polymer ?
#
loop_
_entity_poly.entity_id
_entity_poly.type
_entity_poly.pdbx_seq_one_letter_code
_entity_poly.pdbx_strand_id
1 'polypeptide(L)'
;MRLAALGPAETQMVAELINELKKQGLGIFLIDHDVHAVKKLCDRASVMKNGQLVGTVKVDEVTDDDILGMIIMGKKPAHLAA
;
A
#
# COMPACT_ATOMS: atom_id res chain seq x y z
N MET A 1 0.92 8.38 8.35
CA MET A 1 1.67 9.28 7.45
C MET A 1 1.05 9.30 6.07
N ARG A 2 0.94 10.47 5.48
CA ARG A 2 0.36 10.62 4.15
C ARG A 2 1.46 11.08 3.18
N LEU A 3 1.61 10.38 2.04
CA LEU A 3 2.68 10.64 1.07
C LEU A 3 2.18 11.29 -0.22
N ALA A 4 0.99 11.87 -0.23
CA ALA A 4 0.44 12.52 -1.41
C ALA A 4 1.37 13.65 -1.88
N ALA A 5 1.56 13.76 -3.18
CA ALA A 5 2.34 14.82 -3.83
C ALA A 5 3.86 14.79 -3.60
N LEU A 6 4.41 13.67 -3.13
CA LEU A 6 5.87 13.52 -3.06
C LEU A 6 6.44 13.12 -4.42
N GLY A 7 7.59 13.69 -4.78
CA GLY A 7 8.35 13.28 -5.95
C GLY A 7 9.13 11.99 -5.69
N PRO A 8 9.78 11.41 -6.74
CA PRO A 8 10.52 10.15 -6.58
C PRO A 8 11.66 10.22 -5.57
N ALA A 9 12.39 11.33 -5.51
CA ALA A 9 13.50 11.48 -4.57
C ALA A 9 12.99 11.54 -3.12
N GLU A 10 11.93 12.28 -2.87
CA GLU A 10 11.31 12.40 -1.56
C GLU A 10 10.70 11.08 -1.12
N THR A 11 10.08 10.35 -2.03
CA THR A 11 9.55 9.02 -1.75
C THR A 11 10.67 8.06 -1.34
N GLN A 12 11.83 8.13 -2.00
CA GLN A 12 12.98 7.31 -1.64
C GLN A 12 13.51 7.64 -0.24
N MET A 13 13.58 8.91 0.11
CA MET A 13 14.00 9.33 1.45
C MET A 13 13.05 8.83 2.52
N VAL A 14 11.75 8.91 2.27
CA VAL A 14 10.74 8.39 3.19
C VAL A 14 10.84 6.87 3.30
N ALA A 15 11.09 6.18 2.20
CA ALA A 15 11.27 4.73 2.20
C ALA A 15 12.45 4.31 3.09
N GLU A 16 13.56 5.02 3.00
CA GLU A 16 14.74 4.75 3.84
C GLU A 16 14.42 4.97 5.32
N LEU A 17 13.72 6.04 5.64
CA LEU A 17 13.31 6.33 7.01
C LEU A 17 12.38 5.24 7.55
N ILE A 18 11.40 4.82 6.78
CA ILE A 18 10.46 3.76 7.15
C ILE A 18 11.22 2.46 7.42
N ASN A 19 12.15 2.10 6.55
CA ASN A 19 12.94 0.88 6.73
C ASN A 19 13.76 0.93 8.02
N GLU A 20 14.34 2.08 8.33
CA GLU A 20 15.11 2.27 9.56
C GLU A 20 14.23 2.11 10.80
N LEU A 21 13.04 2.70 10.78
CA LEU A 21 12.09 2.58 11.89
C LEU A 21 11.60 1.13 12.06
N LYS A 22 11.40 0.41 10.97
CA LYS A 22 11.03 -1.01 11.01
C LYS A 22 12.11 -1.86 11.67
N LYS A 23 13.38 -1.56 11.40
CA LYS A 23 14.50 -2.27 12.05
C LYS A 23 14.51 -2.07 13.57
N GLN A 24 13.95 -0.96 14.02
CA GLN A 24 13.82 -0.69 15.46
C GLN A 24 12.60 -1.36 16.08
N GLY A 25 11.86 -2.16 15.32
CA GLY A 25 10.70 -2.89 15.82
C GLY A 25 9.41 -2.10 15.83
N LEU A 26 9.37 -0.94 15.16
CA LEU A 26 8.18 -0.11 15.12
C LEU A 26 7.20 -0.58 14.05
N GLY A 27 5.92 -0.60 14.39
CA GLY A 27 4.85 -0.78 13.41
C GLY A 27 4.51 0.58 12.79
N ILE A 28 4.35 0.61 11.47
CA ILE A 28 4.09 1.84 10.75
C ILE A 28 2.78 1.73 9.99
N PHE A 29 1.91 2.72 10.16
CA PHE A 29 0.64 2.83 9.46
C PHE A 29 0.73 3.98 8.46
N LEU A 30 0.53 3.67 7.17
CA LEU A 30 0.65 4.63 6.08
C LEU A 30 -0.67 4.73 5.34
N ILE A 31 -1.14 5.95 5.12
CA ILE A 31 -2.34 6.21 4.32
C ILE A 31 -1.93 6.96 3.06
N ASP A 32 -2.21 6.38 1.90
CA ASP A 32 -1.87 6.98 0.62
C ASP A 32 -2.83 6.48 -0.46
N HIS A 33 -3.00 7.26 -1.50
CA HIS A 33 -3.78 6.88 -2.68
C HIS A 33 -2.90 6.54 -3.88
N ASP A 34 -1.58 6.65 -3.75
CA ASP A 34 -0.63 6.28 -4.79
C ASP A 34 -0.29 4.80 -4.64
N VAL A 35 -0.85 3.97 -5.50
CA VAL A 35 -0.68 2.52 -5.48
C VAL A 35 0.80 2.12 -5.59
N HIS A 36 1.56 2.81 -6.44
CA HIS A 36 2.97 2.51 -6.63
C HIS A 36 3.78 2.75 -5.34
N ALA A 37 3.52 3.88 -4.67
CA ALA A 37 4.18 4.19 -3.40
C ALA A 37 3.79 3.19 -2.31
N VAL A 38 2.52 2.83 -2.21
CA VAL A 38 2.04 1.84 -1.24
C VAL A 38 2.75 0.51 -1.46
N LYS A 39 2.82 0.05 -2.71
CA LYS A 39 3.45 -1.23 -3.03
C LYS A 39 4.95 -1.21 -2.70
N LYS A 40 5.61 -0.07 -2.91
CA LYS A 40 7.04 0.08 -2.63
C LYS A 40 7.36 0.17 -1.13
N LEU A 41 6.49 0.81 -0.35
CA LEU A 41 6.78 1.14 1.05
C LEU A 41 6.17 0.19 2.06
N CYS A 42 5.10 -0.50 1.71
CA CYS A 42 4.31 -1.29 2.64
C CYS A 42 4.52 -2.79 2.44
N ASP A 43 4.31 -3.55 3.51
CA ASP A 43 4.32 -5.01 3.44
C ASP A 43 2.93 -5.54 3.09
N ARG A 44 1.89 -4.86 3.59
CA ARG A 44 0.50 -5.20 3.33
C ARG A 44 -0.28 -3.94 3.02
N ALA A 45 -1.33 -4.09 2.24
CA ALA A 45 -2.22 -2.99 1.88
C ALA A 45 -3.66 -3.39 2.16
N SER A 46 -4.38 -2.51 2.82
CA SER A 46 -5.83 -2.63 3.01
C SER A 46 -6.52 -1.61 2.12
N VAL A 47 -7.41 -2.08 1.27
CA VAL A 47 -8.14 -1.22 0.36
C VAL A 47 -9.52 -0.94 0.92
N MET A 48 -9.87 0.35 0.96
CA MET A 48 -11.18 0.82 1.41
C MET A 48 -11.94 1.41 0.23
N LYS A 49 -13.25 1.17 0.21
CA LYS A 49 -14.13 1.77 -0.80
C LYS A 49 -15.48 2.08 -0.15
N ASN A 50 -15.92 3.34 -0.28
CA ASN A 50 -17.19 3.80 0.28
C ASN A 50 -17.34 3.47 1.77
N GLY A 51 -16.27 3.65 2.53
CA GLY A 51 -16.27 3.40 3.97
C GLY A 51 -16.21 1.94 4.37
N GLN A 52 -16.03 1.03 3.41
CA GLN A 52 -15.98 -0.41 3.68
C GLN A 52 -14.63 -0.98 3.26
N LEU A 53 -14.18 -1.97 4.02
CA LEU A 53 -12.94 -2.68 3.70
C LEU A 53 -13.19 -3.65 2.54
N VAL A 54 -12.48 -3.45 1.43
CA VAL A 54 -12.52 -4.38 0.30
C VAL A 54 -11.73 -5.64 0.63
N GLY A 55 -10.56 -5.47 1.21
CA GLY A 55 -9.70 -6.57 1.61
C GLY A 55 -8.30 -6.10 1.96
N THR A 56 -7.53 -6.99 2.56
CA THR A 56 -6.12 -6.78 2.89
C THR A 56 -5.29 -7.80 2.14
N VAL A 57 -4.23 -7.34 1.47
CA VAL A 57 -3.35 -8.19 0.67
C VAL A 57 -1.90 -7.91 1.03
N LYS A 58 -1.05 -8.92 0.84
CA LYS A 58 0.40 -8.73 0.88
C LYS A 58 0.83 -8.12 -0.44
N VAL A 59 1.63 -7.04 -0.38
CA VAL A 59 1.99 -6.31 -1.60
C VAL A 59 2.85 -7.13 -2.55
N ASP A 60 3.58 -8.12 -2.06
CA ASP A 60 4.41 -8.99 -2.89
C ASP A 60 3.61 -10.10 -3.61
N GLU A 61 2.34 -10.26 -3.26
CA GLU A 61 1.45 -11.25 -3.89
C GLU A 61 0.55 -10.64 -4.97
N VAL A 62 0.64 -9.33 -5.18
CA VAL A 62 -0.25 -8.60 -6.10
C VAL A 62 0.56 -7.64 -6.95
N THR A 63 0.00 -7.29 -8.10
CA THR A 63 0.55 -6.24 -8.97
C THR A 63 -0.09 -4.90 -8.66
N ASP A 64 0.47 -3.82 -9.21
CA ASP A 64 -0.15 -2.50 -9.12
C ASP A 64 -1.58 -2.53 -9.71
N ASP A 65 -1.76 -3.25 -10.82
CA ASP A 65 -3.07 -3.41 -11.46
C ASP A 65 -4.06 -4.16 -10.58
N ASP A 66 -3.59 -5.16 -9.82
CA ASP A 66 -4.44 -5.88 -8.87
C ASP A 66 -4.98 -4.94 -7.79
N ILE A 67 -4.11 -4.11 -7.22
CA ILE A 67 -4.53 -3.14 -6.19
C ILE A 67 -5.48 -2.11 -6.79
N LEU A 68 -5.15 -1.60 -7.97
CA LEU A 68 -6.00 -0.63 -8.67
C LEU A 68 -7.38 -1.24 -8.95
N GLY A 69 -7.43 -2.51 -9.36
CA GLY A 69 -8.67 -3.23 -9.55
C GLY A 69 -9.51 -3.32 -8.29
N MET A 70 -8.87 -3.56 -7.14
CA MET A 70 -9.58 -3.55 -5.86
C MET A 70 -10.20 -2.19 -5.56
N ILE A 71 -9.49 -1.11 -5.86
CA ILE A 71 -9.98 0.25 -5.64
C ILE A 71 -11.19 0.54 -6.55
N ILE A 72 -11.09 0.15 -7.81
CA ILE A 72 -12.12 0.46 -8.82
C ILE A 72 -13.33 -0.45 -8.69
N MET A 73 -13.10 -1.75 -8.56
CA MET A 73 -14.16 -2.75 -8.62
C MET A 73 -14.70 -3.17 -7.26
N GLY A 74 -13.98 -2.87 -6.19
CA GLY A 74 -14.39 -3.23 -4.84
C GLY A 74 -14.33 -4.73 -4.56
N LYS A 75 -13.43 -5.45 -5.24
CA LYS A 75 -13.27 -6.91 -5.08
C LYS A 75 -11.79 -7.25 -5.02
N LYS A 76 -11.45 -8.30 -4.24
CA LYS A 76 -10.09 -8.83 -4.25
C LYS A 76 -9.72 -9.41 -5.61
N PRO A 77 -8.41 -9.48 -5.95
CA PRO A 77 -7.97 -10.15 -7.17
C PRO A 77 -8.46 -11.60 -7.21
N ALA A 78 -8.76 -12.09 -8.41
CA ALA A 78 -9.33 -13.43 -8.58
C ALA A 78 -8.45 -14.53 -7.99
N HIS A 79 -7.12 -14.40 -8.09
CA HIS A 79 -6.19 -15.40 -7.58
C HIS A 79 -6.10 -15.42 -6.04
N LEU A 80 -6.63 -14.39 -5.36
CA LEU A 80 -6.68 -14.30 -3.90
C LEU A 80 -8.09 -14.43 -3.36
N ALA A 81 -9.10 -14.45 -4.22
CA ALA A 81 -10.51 -14.61 -3.84
C ALA A 81 -10.81 -16.09 -3.73
N ALA A 82 -10.56 -16.65 -2.59
CA ALA A 82 -10.85 -18.07 -2.35
C ALA A 82 -12.21 -18.25 -1.72
#